data_6cf997279ea51c6b96aeea7fba756830
#
_entry.id   6cf997279ea51c6b96aeea7fba756830
#
_cell.length_a   1.000
_cell.length_b   1.000
_cell.length_c   1.000
_cell.angle_alpha   90.00
_cell.angle_beta   90.00
_cell.angle_gamma   90.00
#
_symmetry.space_group_name_H-M   'P 1'
#
loop_
_entity.id
_entity.type
_entity.pdbx_description
1 polymer ?
#
loop_
_entity_poly.entity_id
_entity_poly.type
_entity_poly.pdbx_seq_one_letter_code
_entity_poly.pdbx_strand_id
1 'polypeptide(L)'
;MAIVIGCDLHSCFQQVAVMDLETGELLKEQRLEHEGDEVRNFYQSWGEPVTVAIEATGYTLWFARLLQESGHRLVAGDAARLRAMEPRKQKTDRRDALLLATVYASGRYPVIWMPDEARRDLRHLLLHRHSLVRTRTRVKNHLHALAMNHGLCRKSALFAAAGRQRLEGIAMARFEGWRRAELLDSLDRLSDKVREADQELEKQLPAWPEAERLMSHPGVGLVTALAWVAFIGEAKRFPTSAQLCSYVGLIPSEASSGGRQRLGAISKQGNTFVRFLLVEAAQTAVRGDAELGRWYRRLAAAKGRPRAKVAVARKLAGRLYWMSVRSMGYSGLRTGGNMQASSRGPLA
;
A
#
# COMPACT_ATOMS: atom_id res chain seq x y z
N MET A 1 34.89 14.76 -0.24
CA MET A 1 34.84 13.40 -0.83
C MET A 1 33.41 12.91 -0.76
N ALA A 2 32.74 12.71 -1.88
CA ALA A 2 31.34 12.28 -1.87
C ALA A 2 31.30 10.75 -1.86
N ILE A 3 30.83 10.16 -0.76
CA ILE A 3 30.83 8.70 -0.55
C ILE A 3 29.43 8.12 -0.70
N VAL A 4 29.34 6.99 -1.42
CA VAL A 4 28.17 6.10 -1.38
C VAL A 4 28.55 4.76 -0.77
N ILE A 5 27.67 4.23 0.05
CA ILE A 5 27.78 2.90 0.63
C ILE A 5 26.64 2.06 0.08
N GLY A 6 26.93 1.11 -0.78
CA GLY A 6 25.98 0.06 -1.17
C GLY A 6 25.88 -0.94 -0.02
N CYS A 7 24.67 -1.20 0.47
CA CYS A 7 24.44 -2.06 1.61
C CYS A 7 23.41 -3.14 1.27
N ASP A 8 23.83 -4.39 1.18
CA ASP A 8 22.96 -5.56 1.12
C ASP A 8 22.57 -5.94 2.54
N LEU A 9 21.34 -5.57 2.92
CA LEU A 9 20.82 -5.65 4.28
C LEU A 9 20.10 -6.98 4.53
N HIS A 10 20.70 -7.86 5.29
CA HIS A 10 20.12 -9.12 5.78
C HIS A 10 19.49 -8.97 7.17
N SER A 11 18.92 -10.06 7.71
CA SER A 11 18.27 -10.06 9.03
C SER A 11 19.27 -9.95 10.20
N CYS A 12 20.46 -10.56 10.07
CA CYS A 12 21.45 -10.66 11.13
C CYS A 12 22.77 -9.96 10.83
N PHE A 13 23.01 -9.61 9.59
CA PHE A 13 24.22 -8.91 9.14
C PHE A 13 23.91 -8.04 7.93
N GLN A 14 24.87 -7.22 7.55
CA GLN A 14 24.87 -6.49 6.30
C GLN A 14 26.22 -6.58 5.61
N GLN A 15 26.21 -6.69 4.29
CA GLN A 15 27.41 -6.58 3.48
C GLN A 15 27.47 -5.16 2.90
N VAL A 16 28.60 -4.46 3.08
CA VAL A 16 28.75 -3.10 2.58
C VAL A 16 29.87 -3.01 1.55
N ALA A 17 29.68 -2.12 0.57
CA ALA A 17 30.69 -1.72 -0.42
C ALA A 17 30.72 -0.17 -0.42
N VAL A 18 31.87 0.40 -0.06
CA VAL A 18 32.11 1.83 0.02
C VAL A 18 32.77 2.31 -1.25
N MET A 19 32.18 3.29 -1.92
CA MET A 19 32.67 3.81 -3.20
C MET A 19 32.75 5.32 -3.18
N ASP A 20 33.82 5.86 -3.70
CA ASP A 20 33.97 7.29 -4.01
C ASP A 20 33.14 7.64 -5.26
N LEU A 21 32.27 8.62 -5.15
CA LEU A 21 31.42 9.07 -6.26
C LEU A 21 32.14 9.88 -7.33
N GLU A 22 33.30 10.49 -7.00
CA GLU A 22 34.07 11.31 -7.93
C GLU A 22 34.99 10.43 -8.80
N THR A 23 35.66 9.44 -8.20
CA THR A 23 36.60 8.56 -8.89
C THR A 23 35.96 7.27 -9.37
N GLY A 24 34.86 6.84 -8.75
CA GLY A 24 34.23 5.52 -8.96
C GLY A 24 35.04 4.38 -8.32
N GLU A 25 36.05 4.67 -7.52
CA GLU A 25 36.92 3.68 -6.88
C GLU A 25 36.21 2.99 -5.71
N LEU A 26 36.37 1.67 -5.62
CA LEU A 26 35.92 0.88 -4.47
C LEU A 26 36.95 1.03 -3.34
N LEU A 27 36.60 1.72 -2.28
CA LEU A 27 37.48 2.03 -1.16
C LEU A 27 37.53 0.91 -0.12
N LYS A 28 36.38 0.27 0.14
CA LYS A 28 36.26 -0.75 1.19
C LYS A 28 35.10 -1.69 0.92
N GLU A 29 35.29 -2.97 1.27
CA GLU A 29 34.23 -3.94 1.43
C GLU A 29 34.31 -4.54 2.82
N GLN A 30 33.15 -4.68 3.47
CA GLN A 30 33.11 -5.25 4.81
C GLN A 30 31.75 -5.92 5.08
N ARG A 31 31.77 -7.03 5.82
CA ARG A 31 30.61 -7.61 6.44
C ARG A 31 30.52 -7.07 7.86
N LEU A 32 29.31 -6.64 8.26
CA LEU A 32 29.01 -6.09 9.58
C LEU A 32 27.92 -6.94 10.23
N GLU A 33 28.17 -7.48 11.40
CA GLU A 33 27.18 -8.23 12.16
C GLU A 33 26.22 -7.27 12.89
N HIS A 34 24.94 -7.65 13.00
CA HIS A 34 23.93 -6.80 13.68
C HIS A 34 23.97 -6.96 15.20
N GLU A 35 24.65 -8.00 15.72
CA GLU A 35 24.86 -8.15 17.16
C GLU A 35 25.99 -7.22 17.62
N GLY A 36 25.77 -6.53 18.75
CA GLY A 36 26.72 -5.57 19.30
C GLY A 36 26.70 -4.21 18.59
N ASP A 37 27.81 -3.48 18.65
CA ASP A 37 27.93 -2.09 18.20
C ASP A 37 28.64 -1.94 16.85
N GLU A 38 28.94 -3.05 16.15
CA GLU A 38 29.76 -3.03 14.93
C GLU A 38 29.15 -2.11 13.85
N VAL A 39 27.85 -2.26 13.59
CA VAL A 39 27.14 -1.43 12.61
C VAL A 39 27.14 0.03 13.03
N ARG A 40 26.83 0.30 14.30
CA ARG A 40 26.82 1.67 14.84
C ARG A 40 28.19 2.33 14.71
N ASN A 41 29.25 1.65 15.16
CA ASN A 41 30.61 2.15 15.10
C ASN A 41 31.07 2.39 13.66
N PHE A 42 30.71 1.51 12.72
CA PHE A 42 31.03 1.68 11.31
C PHE A 42 30.42 2.96 10.74
N TYR A 43 29.12 3.22 10.94
CA TYR A 43 28.49 4.42 10.40
C TYR A 43 28.89 5.68 11.15
N GLN A 44 29.08 5.62 12.45
CA GLN A 44 29.57 6.78 13.24
C GLN A 44 31.04 7.15 12.96
N SER A 45 31.83 6.23 12.41
CA SER A 45 33.23 6.53 12.04
C SER A 45 33.37 7.48 10.84
N TRP A 46 32.27 7.71 10.08
CA TRP A 46 32.27 8.67 8.98
C TRP A 46 32.03 10.08 9.51
N GLY A 47 33.05 10.95 9.42
CA GLY A 47 33.00 12.33 9.92
C GLY A 47 32.10 13.26 9.09
N GLU A 48 31.72 12.85 7.85
CA GLU A 48 30.84 13.60 6.96
C GLU A 48 29.61 12.76 6.57
N PRO A 49 28.48 13.41 6.20
CA PRO A 49 27.29 12.72 5.75
C PRO A 49 27.54 11.85 4.52
N VAL A 50 27.28 10.55 4.61
CA VAL A 50 27.36 9.62 3.48
C VAL A 50 25.96 9.21 3.01
N THR A 51 25.87 8.78 1.73
CA THR A 51 24.65 8.18 1.22
C THR A 51 24.73 6.66 1.29
N VAL A 52 23.74 6.02 1.91
CA VAL A 52 23.63 4.57 2.02
C VAL A 52 22.51 4.08 1.10
N ALA A 53 22.86 3.28 0.10
CA ALA A 53 21.97 2.74 -0.91
C ALA A 53 21.62 1.28 -0.57
N ILE A 54 20.32 0.97 -0.40
CA ILE A 54 19.83 -0.37 -0.06
C ILE A 54 18.75 -0.85 -1.05
N GLU A 55 18.63 -2.16 -1.24
CA GLU A 55 17.42 -2.74 -1.82
C GLU A 55 16.25 -2.60 -0.81
N ALA A 56 15.05 -2.28 -1.29
CA ALA A 56 13.88 -2.15 -0.44
C ALA A 56 13.50 -3.48 0.21
N THR A 57 13.63 -3.56 1.54
CA THR A 57 13.26 -4.72 2.36
C THR A 57 12.25 -4.34 3.44
N GLY A 58 11.63 -5.34 4.09
CA GLY A 58 10.59 -5.11 5.10
C GLY A 58 11.08 -4.67 6.48
N TYR A 59 12.38 -4.79 6.80
CA TYR A 59 12.96 -4.59 8.14
C TYR A 59 14.03 -3.50 8.19
N THR A 60 13.82 -2.42 7.47
CA THR A 60 14.78 -1.30 7.39
C THR A 60 14.63 -0.24 8.48
N LEU A 61 13.62 -0.33 9.35
CA LEU A 61 13.27 0.76 10.27
C LEU A 61 14.38 1.09 11.27
N TRP A 62 14.95 0.09 11.93
CA TRP A 62 16.03 0.27 12.89
C TRP A 62 17.25 0.90 12.21
N PHE A 63 17.56 0.43 11.01
CA PHE A 63 18.70 0.91 10.24
C PHE A 63 18.49 2.35 9.74
N ALA A 64 17.27 2.67 9.29
CA ALA A 64 16.92 4.04 8.90
C ALA A 64 17.08 5.03 10.07
N ARG A 65 16.69 4.63 11.29
CA ARG A 65 16.87 5.43 12.50
C ARG A 65 18.35 5.60 12.84
N LEU A 66 19.12 4.51 12.84
CA LEU A 66 20.57 4.55 13.09
C LEU A 66 21.27 5.52 12.14
N LEU A 67 20.98 5.45 10.84
CA LEU A 67 21.59 6.34 9.84
C LEU A 67 21.16 7.80 10.04
N GLN A 68 19.90 8.03 10.38
CA GLN A 68 19.39 9.36 10.69
C GLN A 68 20.08 9.96 11.93
N GLU A 69 20.24 9.18 13.00
CA GLU A 69 20.97 9.57 14.22
C GLU A 69 22.44 9.89 13.93
N SER A 70 23.03 9.18 12.98
CA SER A 70 24.43 9.39 12.54
C SER A 70 24.57 10.48 11.46
N GLY A 71 23.49 11.15 11.07
CA GLY A 71 23.52 12.23 10.06
C GLY A 71 23.64 11.75 8.62
N HIS A 72 23.42 10.46 8.33
CA HIS A 72 23.56 9.88 7.01
C HIS A 72 22.24 9.79 6.25
N ARG A 73 22.34 9.73 4.92
CA ARG A 73 21.18 9.64 4.03
C ARG A 73 20.93 8.20 3.60
N LEU A 74 19.75 7.64 3.92
CA LEU A 74 19.30 6.35 3.41
C LEU A 74 18.54 6.54 2.09
N VAL A 75 18.89 5.74 1.07
CA VAL A 75 18.19 5.68 -0.23
C VAL A 75 17.83 4.23 -0.52
N ALA A 76 16.53 3.95 -0.66
CA ALA A 76 16.05 2.62 -1.00
C ALA A 76 15.74 2.52 -2.50
N GLY A 77 16.13 1.43 -3.13
CA GLY A 77 15.88 1.13 -4.53
C GLY A 77 14.79 0.08 -4.73
N ASP A 78 14.14 0.15 -5.90
CA ASP A 78 13.16 -0.86 -6.33
C ASP A 78 13.86 -2.20 -6.60
N ALA A 79 13.52 -3.21 -5.80
CA ALA A 79 14.11 -4.54 -5.85
C ALA A 79 14.01 -5.20 -7.25
N ALA A 80 12.87 -5.07 -7.92
CA ALA A 80 12.64 -5.68 -9.22
C ALA A 80 13.50 -5.02 -10.31
N ARG A 81 13.62 -3.69 -10.24
CA ARG A 81 14.45 -2.93 -11.19
C ARG A 81 15.95 -3.14 -10.94
N LEU A 82 16.39 -3.16 -9.68
CA LEU A 82 17.77 -3.48 -9.33
C LEU A 82 18.17 -4.86 -9.83
N ARG A 83 17.32 -5.86 -9.59
CA ARG A 83 17.54 -7.24 -10.08
C ARG A 83 17.60 -7.33 -11.61
N ALA A 84 16.82 -6.53 -12.34
CA ALA A 84 16.88 -6.46 -13.79
C ALA A 84 18.16 -5.79 -14.33
N MET A 85 18.87 -5.03 -13.49
CA MET A 85 20.16 -4.39 -13.83
C MET A 85 21.36 -5.29 -13.55
N GLU A 86 21.16 -6.43 -12.89
CA GLU A 86 22.23 -7.38 -12.59
C GLU A 86 22.57 -8.21 -13.84
N PRO A 87 23.78 -8.06 -14.42
CA PRO A 87 24.12 -8.71 -15.68
C PRO A 87 24.50 -10.19 -15.51
N ARG A 88 24.71 -10.68 -14.30
CA ARG A 88 25.27 -12.00 -14.01
C ARG A 88 24.36 -12.87 -13.16
N LYS A 89 24.34 -14.19 -13.48
CA LYS A 89 23.58 -15.20 -12.72
C LYS A 89 24.22 -15.63 -11.39
N GLN A 90 25.49 -15.26 -11.14
CA GLN A 90 26.21 -15.60 -9.91
C GLN A 90 25.95 -14.52 -8.87
N LYS A 91 25.11 -14.83 -7.88
CA LYS A 91 24.75 -13.97 -6.78
C LYS A 91 25.66 -14.23 -5.57
N THR A 92 26.21 -13.14 -5.00
CA THR A 92 26.91 -13.14 -3.70
C THR A 92 26.66 -11.80 -3.04
N ASP A 93 26.54 -11.78 -1.72
CA ASP A 93 26.24 -10.57 -0.93
C ASP A 93 27.23 -9.41 -1.22
N ARG A 94 28.52 -9.74 -1.45
CA ARG A 94 29.54 -8.74 -1.84
C ARG A 94 29.22 -8.09 -3.19
N ARG A 95 28.77 -8.87 -4.17
CA ARG A 95 28.38 -8.34 -5.48
C ARG A 95 27.11 -7.54 -5.43
N ASP A 96 26.16 -7.96 -4.59
CA ASP A 96 24.91 -7.24 -4.40
C ASP A 96 25.19 -5.86 -3.78
N ALA A 97 26.02 -5.77 -2.74
CA ALA A 97 26.44 -4.50 -2.15
C ALA A 97 27.19 -3.60 -3.16
N LEU A 98 28.12 -4.17 -3.93
CA LEU A 98 28.86 -3.45 -4.98
C LEU A 98 27.93 -2.96 -6.10
N LEU A 99 26.96 -3.78 -6.51
CA LEU A 99 25.96 -3.40 -7.51
C LEU A 99 25.16 -2.19 -7.05
N LEU A 100 24.71 -2.17 -5.78
CA LEU A 100 23.96 -1.04 -5.22
C LEU A 100 24.77 0.26 -5.26
N ALA A 101 26.06 0.21 -4.87
CA ALA A 101 26.95 1.37 -4.94
C ALA A 101 27.16 1.83 -6.38
N THR A 102 27.49 0.91 -7.30
CA THR A 102 27.77 1.20 -8.71
C THR A 102 26.56 1.77 -9.44
N VAL A 103 25.36 1.20 -9.23
CA VAL A 103 24.12 1.71 -9.84
C VAL A 103 23.79 3.10 -9.31
N TYR A 104 24.04 3.34 -8.02
CA TYR A 104 23.85 4.67 -7.44
C TYR A 104 24.84 5.69 -8.05
N ALA A 105 26.13 5.36 -8.09
CA ALA A 105 27.17 6.21 -8.67
C ALA A 105 26.91 6.54 -10.15
N SER A 106 26.32 5.61 -10.91
CA SER A 106 25.95 5.83 -12.32
C SER A 106 24.70 6.74 -12.53
N GLY A 107 24.08 7.24 -11.45
CA GLY A 107 22.86 8.06 -11.52
C GLY A 107 21.58 7.30 -11.97
N ARG A 108 21.66 5.98 -12.12
CA ARG A 108 20.53 5.13 -12.58
C ARG A 108 19.80 4.40 -11.47
N TYR A 109 20.12 4.72 -10.22
CA TYR A 109 19.53 4.05 -9.08
C TYR A 109 17.99 4.23 -9.05
N PRO A 110 17.21 3.15 -9.06
CA PRO A 110 15.76 3.23 -9.14
C PRO A 110 15.14 3.59 -7.79
N VAL A 111 15.35 4.82 -7.34
CA VAL A 111 14.92 5.32 -6.03
C VAL A 111 13.43 5.14 -5.85
N ILE A 112 13.03 4.56 -4.71
CA ILE A 112 11.64 4.52 -4.27
C ILE A 112 11.40 5.55 -3.17
N TRP A 113 10.16 6.03 -3.09
CA TRP A 113 9.75 6.90 -2.01
C TRP A 113 9.64 6.13 -0.70
N MET A 114 10.34 6.59 0.32
CA MET A 114 10.23 6.08 1.68
C MET A 114 9.33 7.01 2.52
N PRO A 115 8.34 6.48 3.24
CA PRO A 115 7.53 7.28 4.14
C PRO A 115 8.34 7.72 5.35
N ASP A 116 8.02 8.89 5.88
CA ASP A 116 8.47 9.32 7.20
C ASP A 116 7.93 8.41 8.33
N GLU A 117 8.41 8.64 9.54
CA GLU A 117 8.04 7.81 10.70
C GLU A 117 6.55 7.87 11.00
N ALA A 118 5.94 9.07 10.98
CA ALA A 118 4.52 9.24 11.25
C ALA A 118 3.63 8.49 10.24
N ARG A 119 3.99 8.55 8.95
CA ARG A 119 3.27 7.78 7.92
C ARG A 119 3.50 6.27 8.06
N ARG A 120 4.68 5.84 8.50
CA ARG A 120 4.96 4.42 8.78
C ARG A 120 4.12 3.92 9.93
N ASP A 121 4.02 4.67 11.01
CA ASP A 121 3.21 4.32 12.17
C ASP A 121 1.72 4.24 11.81
N LEU A 122 1.20 5.22 11.08
CA LEU A 122 -0.16 5.21 10.56
C LEU A 122 -0.44 3.98 9.65
N ARG A 123 0.55 3.56 8.84
CA ARG A 123 0.44 2.33 8.04
C ARG A 123 0.29 1.09 8.92
N HIS A 124 1.05 1.00 10.02
CA HIS A 124 0.94 -0.13 10.95
C HIS A 124 -0.47 -0.22 11.54
N LEU A 125 -1.04 0.88 11.99
CA LEU A 125 -2.41 0.92 12.52
C LEU A 125 -3.44 0.50 11.45
N LEU A 126 -3.35 1.06 10.25
CA LEU A 126 -4.24 0.74 9.12
C LEU A 126 -4.17 -0.73 8.71
N LEU A 127 -2.97 -1.29 8.60
CA LEU A 127 -2.76 -2.69 8.22
C LEU A 127 -3.19 -3.64 9.34
N HIS A 128 -2.95 -3.28 10.60
CA HIS A 128 -3.42 -4.04 11.75
C HIS A 128 -4.95 -4.12 11.76
N ARG A 129 -5.63 -2.97 11.65
CA ARG A 129 -7.09 -2.93 11.51
C ARG A 129 -7.59 -3.79 10.35
N HIS A 130 -6.93 -3.70 9.19
CA HIS A 130 -7.30 -4.50 8.02
C HIS A 130 -7.15 -6.00 8.29
N SER A 131 -6.10 -6.41 8.96
CA SER A 131 -5.89 -7.80 9.39
C SER A 131 -7.01 -8.28 10.32
N LEU A 132 -7.39 -7.48 11.32
CA LEU A 132 -8.51 -7.77 12.22
C LEU A 132 -9.83 -7.96 11.45
N VAL A 133 -10.14 -7.07 10.49
CA VAL A 133 -11.34 -7.17 9.65
C VAL A 133 -11.32 -8.45 8.79
N ARG A 134 -10.16 -8.81 8.23
CA ARG A 134 -10.01 -10.06 7.45
C ARG A 134 -10.23 -11.29 8.33
N THR A 135 -9.65 -11.31 9.52
CA THR A 135 -9.83 -12.42 10.48
C THR A 135 -11.28 -12.52 10.92
N ARG A 136 -11.93 -11.39 11.26
CA ARG A 136 -13.36 -11.35 11.58
C ARG A 136 -14.23 -11.90 10.44
N THR A 137 -13.90 -11.55 9.19
CA THR A 137 -14.63 -12.05 8.02
C THR A 137 -14.46 -13.56 7.86
N ARG A 138 -13.27 -14.10 8.14
CA ARG A 138 -13.02 -15.55 8.14
C ARG A 138 -13.88 -16.26 9.19
N VAL A 139 -13.94 -15.73 10.40
CA VAL A 139 -14.79 -16.26 11.48
C VAL A 139 -16.28 -16.23 11.06
N LYS A 140 -16.74 -15.11 10.51
CA LYS A 140 -18.11 -15.00 9.95
C LYS A 140 -18.40 -16.04 8.88
N ASN A 141 -17.45 -16.32 7.99
CA ASN A 141 -17.62 -17.33 6.95
C ASN A 141 -17.71 -18.75 7.55
N HIS A 142 -16.95 -19.06 8.59
CA HIS A 142 -17.07 -20.34 9.30
C HIS A 142 -18.44 -20.48 9.97
N LEU A 143 -18.95 -19.44 10.64
CA LEU A 143 -20.28 -19.42 11.23
C LEU A 143 -21.38 -19.52 10.17
N HIS A 144 -21.22 -18.89 9.00
CA HIS A 144 -22.13 -19.06 7.88
C HIS A 144 -22.17 -20.50 7.36
N ALA A 145 -21.00 -21.13 7.19
CA ALA A 145 -20.93 -22.53 6.75
C ALA A 145 -21.63 -23.46 7.74
N LEU A 146 -21.38 -23.25 9.05
CA LEU A 146 -22.03 -24.00 10.12
C LEU A 146 -23.55 -23.79 10.10
N ALA A 147 -24.02 -22.54 9.99
CA ALA A 147 -25.46 -22.24 9.91
C ALA A 147 -26.13 -22.87 8.69
N MET A 148 -25.44 -22.87 7.53
CA MET A 148 -25.97 -23.49 6.31
C MET A 148 -26.12 -25.02 6.44
N ASN A 149 -25.21 -25.69 7.13
CA ASN A 149 -25.33 -27.13 7.41
C ASN A 149 -26.57 -27.48 8.23
N HIS A 150 -27.07 -26.51 9.02
CA HIS A 150 -28.31 -26.64 9.80
C HIS A 150 -29.50 -25.93 9.19
N GLY A 151 -29.48 -25.65 7.88
CA GLY A 151 -30.64 -25.06 7.16
C GLY A 151 -30.84 -23.56 7.35
N LEU A 152 -29.95 -22.84 8.04
CA LEU A 152 -30.03 -21.39 8.18
C LEU A 152 -29.33 -20.66 7.02
N CYS A 153 -30.09 -20.30 5.97
CA CYS A 153 -29.52 -19.75 4.72
C CYS A 153 -29.53 -18.20 4.61
N ARG A 154 -29.87 -17.44 5.65
CA ARG A 154 -29.97 -15.98 5.58
C ARG A 154 -28.61 -15.29 5.79
N LYS A 155 -27.85 -15.10 4.70
CA LYS A 155 -26.49 -14.52 4.73
C LYS A 155 -26.39 -13.15 5.41
N SER A 156 -27.27 -12.21 5.15
CA SER A 156 -27.16 -10.82 5.61
C SER A 156 -27.67 -10.58 7.02
N ALA A 157 -28.50 -11.45 7.60
CA ALA A 157 -29.13 -11.27 8.89
C ALA A 157 -28.59 -12.18 10.00
N LEU A 158 -27.62 -13.06 9.71
CA LEU A 158 -27.14 -14.06 10.68
C LEU A 158 -26.47 -13.43 11.92
N PHE A 159 -25.83 -12.29 11.75
CA PHE A 159 -25.09 -11.59 12.82
C PHE A 159 -25.88 -10.39 13.41
N ALA A 160 -27.12 -10.15 12.98
CA ALA A 160 -28.05 -9.30 13.69
C ALA A 160 -28.62 -10.05 14.91
N ALA A 161 -29.12 -9.35 15.92
CA ALA A 161 -29.57 -9.96 17.18
C ALA A 161 -30.46 -11.18 16.99
N ALA A 162 -31.52 -11.07 16.18
CA ALA A 162 -32.43 -12.19 15.91
C ALA A 162 -31.77 -13.37 15.12
N GLY A 163 -30.80 -13.07 14.24
CA GLY A 163 -30.07 -14.09 13.50
C GLY A 163 -29.08 -14.84 14.41
N ARG A 164 -28.42 -14.10 15.27
CA ARG A 164 -27.51 -14.64 16.29
C ARG A 164 -28.25 -15.55 17.28
N GLN A 165 -29.39 -15.11 17.81
CA GLN A 165 -30.22 -15.91 18.71
C GLN A 165 -30.65 -17.23 18.06
N ARG A 166 -31.02 -17.21 16.77
CA ARG A 166 -31.35 -18.44 16.03
C ARG A 166 -30.16 -19.37 15.88
N LEU A 167 -28.96 -18.79 15.57
CA LEU A 167 -27.73 -19.55 15.44
C LEU A 167 -27.35 -20.21 16.76
N GLU A 168 -27.50 -19.51 17.87
CA GLU A 168 -27.23 -20.00 19.24
C GLU A 168 -28.22 -21.09 19.66
N GLY A 169 -29.49 -21.00 19.23
CA GLY A 169 -30.57 -21.94 19.53
C GLY A 169 -30.55 -23.23 18.72
N ILE A 170 -29.67 -23.39 17.72
CA ILE A 170 -29.61 -24.62 16.93
C ILE A 170 -29.08 -25.77 17.81
N ALA A 171 -29.83 -26.89 17.84
CA ALA A 171 -29.34 -28.13 18.42
C ALA A 171 -28.19 -28.69 17.57
N MET A 172 -27.04 -28.91 18.18
CA MET A 172 -25.82 -29.39 17.54
C MET A 172 -25.19 -30.52 18.34
N ALA A 173 -24.40 -31.36 17.68
CA ALA A 173 -23.53 -32.32 18.38
C ALA A 173 -22.54 -31.59 19.30
N ARG A 174 -22.04 -32.28 20.33
CA ARG A 174 -21.20 -31.68 21.41
C ARG A 174 -20.09 -30.78 20.89
N PHE A 175 -19.25 -31.28 20.00
CA PHE A 175 -18.08 -30.55 19.52
C PHE A 175 -18.44 -29.47 18.49
N GLU A 176 -19.52 -29.64 17.76
CA GLU A 176 -20.02 -28.63 16.83
C GLU A 176 -20.61 -27.45 17.60
N GLY A 177 -21.39 -27.71 18.67
CA GLY A 177 -21.88 -26.67 19.56
C GLY A 177 -20.76 -25.93 20.29
N TRP A 178 -19.73 -26.64 20.76
CA TRP A 178 -18.54 -26.05 21.33
C TRP A 178 -17.82 -25.13 20.32
N ARG A 179 -17.59 -25.63 19.10
CA ARG A 179 -16.97 -24.84 18.02
C ARG A 179 -17.77 -23.59 17.67
N ARG A 180 -19.10 -23.68 17.66
CA ARG A 180 -19.97 -22.50 17.48
C ARG A 180 -19.72 -21.45 18.56
N ALA A 181 -19.70 -21.85 19.82
CA ALA A 181 -19.48 -20.95 20.95
C ALA A 181 -18.13 -20.23 20.83
N GLU A 182 -17.04 -20.97 20.56
CA GLU A 182 -15.71 -20.42 20.34
C GLU A 182 -15.65 -19.42 19.17
N LEU A 183 -16.33 -19.71 18.06
CA LEU A 183 -16.38 -18.82 16.91
C LEU A 183 -17.19 -17.54 17.20
N LEU A 184 -18.27 -17.62 17.99
CA LEU A 184 -19.07 -16.46 18.40
C LEU A 184 -18.27 -15.57 19.34
N ASP A 185 -17.62 -16.12 20.35
CA ASP A 185 -16.73 -15.38 21.24
C ASP A 185 -15.59 -14.69 20.46
N SER A 186 -14.95 -15.42 19.56
CA SER A 186 -13.93 -14.85 18.67
C SER A 186 -14.46 -13.72 17.80
N LEU A 187 -15.70 -13.83 17.29
CA LEU A 187 -16.35 -12.79 16.50
C LEU A 187 -16.57 -11.51 17.32
N ASP A 188 -17.00 -11.65 18.58
CA ASP A 188 -17.24 -10.52 19.47
C ASP A 188 -15.96 -9.80 19.82
N ARG A 189 -14.93 -10.54 20.27
CA ARG A 189 -13.60 -9.99 20.59
C ARG A 189 -12.97 -9.29 19.37
N LEU A 190 -13.07 -9.88 18.18
CA LEU A 190 -12.55 -9.24 16.96
C LEU A 190 -13.36 -8.01 16.58
N SER A 191 -14.67 -7.98 16.87
CA SER A 191 -15.50 -6.80 16.59
C SER A 191 -15.15 -5.63 17.52
N ASP A 192 -14.85 -5.91 18.77
CA ASP A 192 -14.38 -4.91 19.74
C ASP A 192 -12.98 -4.37 19.33
N LYS A 193 -12.05 -5.25 19.00
CA LYS A 193 -10.71 -4.83 18.53
C LYS A 193 -10.77 -3.99 17.25
N VAL A 194 -11.68 -4.29 16.33
CA VAL A 194 -11.88 -3.45 15.14
C VAL A 194 -12.40 -2.08 15.53
N ARG A 195 -13.34 -2.00 16.50
CA ARG A 195 -13.88 -0.73 17.00
C ARG A 195 -12.79 0.12 17.68
N GLU A 196 -11.97 -0.51 18.53
CA GLU A 196 -10.81 0.15 19.15
C GLU A 196 -9.86 0.72 18.09
N ALA A 197 -9.51 -0.08 17.07
CA ALA A 197 -8.65 0.39 15.98
C ALA A 197 -9.30 1.51 15.15
N ASP A 198 -10.63 1.50 14.97
CA ASP A 198 -11.35 2.59 14.32
C ASP A 198 -11.28 3.88 15.14
N GLN A 199 -11.43 3.79 16.48
CA GLN A 199 -11.28 4.93 17.40
C GLN A 199 -9.86 5.51 17.38
N GLU A 200 -8.82 4.66 17.34
CA GLU A 200 -7.45 5.13 17.21
C GLU A 200 -7.21 5.85 15.88
N LEU A 201 -7.80 5.37 14.78
CA LEU A 201 -7.74 6.08 13.50
C LEU A 201 -8.47 7.43 13.52
N GLU A 202 -9.60 7.53 14.21
CA GLU A 202 -10.32 8.80 14.40
C GLU A 202 -9.46 9.84 15.14
N LYS A 203 -8.73 9.41 16.18
CA LYS A 203 -7.79 10.29 16.92
C LYS A 203 -6.64 10.78 16.05
N GLN A 204 -6.27 10.06 14.99
CA GLN A 204 -5.20 10.49 14.09
C GLN A 204 -5.66 11.58 13.10
N LEU A 205 -6.94 11.69 12.82
CA LEU A 205 -7.47 12.58 11.77
C LEU A 205 -7.00 14.04 11.87
N PRO A 206 -6.98 14.68 13.05
CA PRO A 206 -6.50 16.06 13.18
C PRO A 206 -5.06 16.30 12.74
N ALA A 207 -4.21 15.27 12.84
CA ALA A 207 -2.81 15.34 12.38
C ALA A 207 -2.70 15.30 10.82
N TRP A 208 -3.77 14.96 10.12
CA TRP A 208 -3.80 14.76 8.68
C TRP A 208 -4.91 15.57 7.98
N PRO A 209 -4.81 16.91 7.90
CA PRO A 209 -5.84 17.77 7.29
C PRO A 209 -6.14 17.44 5.83
N GLU A 210 -5.19 16.81 5.12
CA GLU A 210 -5.43 16.29 3.77
C GLU A 210 -6.48 15.17 3.79
N ALA A 211 -6.46 14.29 4.79
CA ALA A 211 -7.45 13.21 4.91
C ALA A 211 -8.87 13.77 5.08
N GLU A 212 -9.06 14.82 5.89
CA GLU A 212 -10.36 15.49 6.03
C GLU A 212 -10.88 16.04 4.70
N ARG A 213 -10.01 16.70 3.93
CA ARG A 213 -10.38 17.18 2.59
C ARG A 213 -10.81 16.06 1.67
N LEU A 214 -10.10 14.93 1.68
CA LEU A 214 -10.42 13.76 0.84
C LEU A 214 -11.75 13.11 1.24
N MET A 215 -12.09 13.11 2.53
CA MET A 215 -13.38 12.60 3.03
C MET A 215 -14.59 13.39 2.51
N SER A 216 -14.41 14.62 2.03
CA SER A 216 -15.47 15.36 1.37
C SER A 216 -15.96 14.71 0.07
N HIS A 217 -15.17 13.81 -0.55
CA HIS A 217 -15.59 13.07 -1.73
C HIS A 217 -16.56 11.94 -1.35
N PRO A 218 -17.76 11.84 -1.97
CA PRO A 218 -18.69 10.75 -1.72
C PRO A 218 -18.03 9.38 -1.88
N GLY A 219 -18.18 8.54 -0.86
CA GLY A 219 -17.62 7.19 -0.81
C GLY A 219 -16.20 7.09 -0.25
N VAL A 220 -15.55 8.20 0.07
CA VAL A 220 -14.25 8.22 0.74
C VAL A 220 -14.48 8.41 2.24
N GLY A 221 -14.31 7.34 3.01
CA GLY A 221 -14.37 7.39 4.47
C GLY A 221 -12.98 7.49 5.11
N LEU A 222 -12.96 7.60 6.43
CA LEU A 222 -11.76 7.75 7.27
C LEU A 222 -10.61 6.82 6.86
N VAL A 223 -10.87 5.50 6.82
CA VAL A 223 -9.84 4.49 6.50
C VAL A 223 -9.25 4.72 5.10
N THR A 224 -10.07 5.07 4.12
CA THR A 224 -9.60 5.30 2.74
C THR A 224 -8.79 6.59 2.65
N ALA A 225 -9.22 7.64 3.33
CA ALA A 225 -8.53 8.93 3.34
C ALA A 225 -7.18 8.84 4.07
N LEU A 226 -7.14 8.24 5.26
CA LEU A 226 -5.88 8.02 5.99
C LEU A 226 -4.93 7.06 5.25
N ALA A 227 -5.47 6.00 4.62
CA ALA A 227 -4.65 5.12 3.79
C ALA A 227 -4.07 5.86 2.57
N TRP A 228 -4.82 6.78 1.96
CA TRP A 228 -4.29 7.62 0.90
C TRP A 228 -3.08 8.43 1.39
N VAL A 229 -3.24 9.17 2.47
CA VAL A 229 -2.14 9.98 3.03
C VAL A 229 -0.94 9.13 3.44
N ALA A 230 -1.18 7.99 4.08
CA ALA A 230 -0.11 7.12 4.55
C ALA A 230 0.67 6.44 3.41
N PHE A 231 0.00 5.97 2.36
CA PHE A 231 0.61 5.14 1.32
C PHE A 231 0.93 5.90 0.04
N ILE A 232 0.13 6.91 -0.33
CA ILE A 232 0.43 7.77 -1.47
C ILE A 232 1.39 8.89 -1.05
N GLY A 233 1.26 9.42 0.18
CA GLY A 233 2.06 10.54 0.64
C GLY A 233 1.78 11.79 -0.19
N GLU A 234 2.83 12.54 -0.52
CA GLU A 234 2.69 13.73 -1.34
C GLU A 234 2.29 13.38 -2.78
N ALA A 235 1.06 13.69 -3.15
CA ALA A 235 0.55 13.40 -4.49
C ALA A 235 1.34 14.13 -5.59
N LYS A 236 1.96 15.28 -5.28
CA LYS A 236 2.81 16.05 -6.21
C LYS A 236 4.05 15.29 -6.69
N ARG A 237 4.49 14.24 -5.97
CA ARG A 237 5.58 13.37 -6.44
C ARG A 237 5.24 12.57 -7.71
N PHE A 238 3.97 12.50 -8.06
CA PHE A 238 3.53 11.91 -9.32
C PHE A 238 3.27 13.05 -10.33
N PRO A 239 3.99 13.10 -11.45
CA PRO A 239 3.79 14.12 -12.50
C PRO A 239 2.35 14.16 -13.04
N THR A 240 1.65 13.00 -13.06
CA THR A 240 0.29 12.90 -13.58
C THR A 240 -0.58 11.94 -12.76
N SER A 241 -1.90 12.13 -12.81
CA SER A 241 -2.87 11.19 -12.22
C SER A 241 -2.77 9.79 -12.85
N ALA A 242 -2.36 9.67 -14.10
CA ALA A 242 -2.15 8.40 -14.78
C ALA A 242 -1.00 7.60 -14.15
N GLN A 243 0.11 8.27 -13.80
CA GLN A 243 1.23 7.64 -13.09
C GLN A 243 0.84 7.18 -11.69
N LEU A 244 0.04 7.97 -10.95
CA LEU A 244 -0.52 7.53 -9.67
C LEU A 244 -1.43 6.30 -9.86
N CYS A 245 -2.30 6.28 -10.86
CA CYS A 245 -3.13 5.11 -11.16
C CYS A 245 -2.29 3.87 -11.52
N SER A 246 -1.15 4.07 -12.19
CA SER A 246 -0.16 3.02 -12.45
C SER A 246 0.46 2.52 -11.15
N TYR A 247 0.90 3.43 -10.28
CA TYR A 247 1.49 3.11 -8.98
C TYR A 247 0.58 2.27 -8.08
N VAL A 248 -0.74 2.48 -8.12
CA VAL A 248 -1.70 1.64 -7.39
C VAL A 248 -2.19 0.42 -8.18
N GLY A 249 -1.72 0.23 -9.41
CA GLY A 249 -2.03 -0.92 -10.27
C GLY A 249 -3.46 -0.95 -10.79
N LEU A 250 -4.06 0.22 -11.02
CA LEU A 250 -5.42 0.39 -11.59
C LEU A 250 -5.41 0.69 -13.10
N ILE A 251 -4.27 0.50 -13.77
CA ILE A 251 -4.18 0.58 -15.22
C ILE A 251 -4.24 -0.83 -15.83
N PRO A 252 -4.79 -0.97 -17.05
CA PRO A 252 -4.74 -2.26 -17.74
C PRO A 252 -3.29 -2.64 -18.05
N SER A 253 -3.00 -3.94 -18.04
CA SER A 253 -1.79 -4.46 -18.65
C SER A 253 -1.90 -4.33 -20.16
N GLU A 254 -0.77 -4.10 -20.83
CA GLU A 254 -0.72 -3.95 -22.28
C GLU A 254 0.30 -4.93 -22.86
N ALA A 255 -0.11 -5.64 -23.90
CA ALA A 255 0.70 -6.56 -24.68
C ALA A 255 0.57 -6.23 -26.18
N SER A 256 0.73 -4.93 -26.50
CA SER A 256 0.60 -4.41 -27.86
C SER A 256 1.84 -4.72 -28.70
N SER A 257 1.63 -5.14 -29.92
CA SER A 257 2.69 -5.36 -30.92
C SER A 257 2.16 -5.13 -32.34
N GLY A 258 3.00 -4.71 -33.25
CA GLY A 258 2.66 -4.53 -34.68
C GLY A 258 1.49 -3.55 -34.92
N GLY A 259 1.40 -2.47 -34.15
CA GLY A 259 0.34 -1.44 -34.25
C GLY A 259 -1.04 -1.87 -33.71
N ARG A 260 -1.18 -3.10 -33.17
CA ARG A 260 -2.41 -3.57 -32.58
C ARG A 260 -2.36 -3.44 -31.05
N GLN A 261 -3.24 -2.61 -30.49
CA GLN A 261 -3.37 -2.45 -29.06
C GLN A 261 -4.11 -3.64 -28.43
N ARG A 262 -3.45 -4.32 -27.47
CA ARG A 262 -4.04 -5.43 -26.71
C ARG A 262 -4.01 -5.11 -25.22
N LEU A 263 -5.14 -4.65 -24.69
CA LEU A 263 -5.31 -4.36 -23.27
C LEU A 263 -5.85 -5.57 -22.54
N GLY A 264 -5.18 -5.96 -21.46
CA GLY A 264 -5.56 -7.06 -20.57
C GLY A 264 -6.32 -6.60 -19.31
N ALA A 265 -6.25 -7.42 -18.27
CA ALA A 265 -6.73 -7.05 -16.93
C ALA A 265 -5.87 -5.92 -16.35
N ILE A 266 -6.29 -5.35 -15.21
CA ILE A 266 -5.44 -4.37 -14.49
C ILE A 266 -4.11 -5.00 -14.10
N SER A 267 -3.04 -4.22 -14.11
CA SER A 267 -1.65 -4.68 -13.83
C SER A 267 -1.50 -5.30 -12.44
N LYS A 268 -2.33 -4.88 -11.47
CA LYS A 268 -2.28 -5.28 -10.06
C LYS A 268 -0.92 -5.03 -9.39
N GLN A 269 -0.04 -4.30 -10.03
CA GLN A 269 1.23 -3.85 -9.47
C GLN A 269 0.98 -2.82 -8.35
N GLY A 270 1.96 -2.66 -7.45
CA GLY A 270 1.87 -1.70 -6.36
C GLY A 270 0.96 -2.12 -5.21
N ASN A 271 0.53 -1.15 -4.40
CA ASN A 271 -0.09 -1.40 -3.10
C ASN A 271 -1.49 -2.02 -3.20
N THR A 272 -1.62 -3.28 -2.77
CA THR A 272 -2.87 -4.06 -2.83
C THR A 272 -3.92 -3.52 -1.85
N PHE A 273 -3.51 -2.98 -0.71
CA PHE A 273 -4.42 -2.44 0.30
C PHE A 273 -5.10 -1.15 -0.17
N VAL A 274 -4.32 -0.19 -0.70
CA VAL A 274 -4.90 1.05 -1.26
C VAL A 274 -5.82 0.74 -2.44
N ARG A 275 -5.41 -0.16 -3.34
CA ARG A 275 -6.26 -0.59 -4.46
C ARG A 275 -7.57 -1.20 -3.98
N PHE A 276 -7.53 -2.08 -2.97
CA PHE A 276 -8.72 -2.66 -2.36
C PHE A 276 -9.65 -1.57 -1.83
N LEU A 277 -9.15 -0.63 -1.03
CA LEU A 277 -9.93 0.47 -0.47
C LEU A 277 -10.56 1.36 -1.55
N LEU A 278 -9.81 1.68 -2.62
CA LEU A 278 -10.35 2.46 -3.74
C LEU A 278 -11.48 1.74 -4.48
N VAL A 279 -11.40 0.41 -4.62
CA VAL A 279 -12.46 -0.40 -5.23
C VAL A 279 -13.71 -0.47 -4.34
N GLU A 280 -13.53 -0.56 -3.02
CA GLU A 280 -14.66 -0.51 -2.08
C GLU A 280 -15.28 0.90 -2.02
N ALA A 281 -14.46 1.95 -1.96
CA ALA A 281 -14.92 3.34 -2.00
C ALA A 281 -15.69 3.66 -3.28
N ALA A 282 -15.27 3.10 -4.43
CA ALA A 282 -15.96 3.27 -5.70
C ALA A 282 -17.42 2.80 -5.68
N GLN A 283 -17.73 1.72 -4.94
CA GLN A 283 -19.09 1.20 -4.82
C GLN A 283 -20.03 2.16 -4.07
N THR A 284 -19.50 2.89 -3.10
CA THR A 284 -20.24 3.91 -2.37
C THR A 284 -20.29 5.22 -3.15
N ALA A 285 -19.19 5.59 -3.80
CA ALA A 285 -19.10 6.80 -4.61
C ALA A 285 -20.14 6.86 -5.74
N VAL A 286 -20.43 5.73 -6.41
CA VAL A 286 -21.46 5.69 -7.48
C VAL A 286 -22.88 5.96 -6.99
N ARG A 287 -23.14 5.82 -5.68
CA ARG A 287 -24.44 6.14 -5.06
C ARG A 287 -24.52 7.59 -4.65
N GLY A 288 -23.41 8.17 -4.16
CA GLY A 288 -23.34 9.54 -3.69
C GLY A 288 -22.99 10.59 -4.75
N ASP A 289 -22.51 10.16 -5.93
CA ASP A 289 -22.13 11.02 -7.05
C ASP A 289 -22.92 10.64 -8.31
N ALA A 290 -23.83 11.52 -8.71
CA ALA A 290 -24.72 11.27 -9.84
C ALA A 290 -23.97 11.09 -11.19
N GLU A 291 -22.84 11.79 -11.40
CA GLU A 291 -22.02 11.66 -12.60
C GLU A 291 -21.33 10.30 -12.64
N LEU A 292 -20.66 9.91 -11.56
CA LEU A 292 -20.04 8.58 -11.44
C LEU A 292 -21.09 7.47 -11.56
N GLY A 293 -22.27 7.65 -10.97
CA GLY A 293 -23.37 6.71 -11.04
C GLY A 293 -23.87 6.49 -12.47
N ARG A 294 -24.06 7.57 -13.25
CA ARG A 294 -24.45 7.46 -14.68
C ARG A 294 -23.36 6.76 -15.50
N TRP A 295 -22.11 7.16 -15.29
CA TRP A 295 -20.98 6.57 -16.00
C TRP A 295 -20.80 5.08 -15.64
N TYR A 296 -20.92 4.71 -14.37
CA TYR A 296 -20.88 3.31 -13.92
C TYR A 296 -21.96 2.46 -14.60
N ARG A 297 -23.24 2.93 -14.65
CA ARG A 297 -24.33 2.18 -15.26
C ARG A 297 -24.10 1.91 -16.74
N ARG A 298 -23.65 2.91 -17.51
CA ARG A 298 -23.28 2.74 -18.92
C ARG A 298 -22.17 1.70 -19.10
N LEU A 299 -21.13 1.81 -18.29
CA LEU A 299 -19.99 0.91 -18.40
C LEU A 299 -20.33 -0.50 -17.94
N ALA A 300 -21.17 -0.65 -16.91
CA ALA A 300 -21.62 -1.93 -16.40
C ALA A 300 -22.51 -2.69 -17.42
N ALA A 301 -23.33 -1.97 -18.18
CA ALA A 301 -24.10 -2.53 -19.28
C ALA A 301 -23.20 -3.02 -20.42
N ALA A 302 -22.16 -2.25 -20.78
CA ALA A 302 -21.29 -2.59 -21.91
C ALA A 302 -20.20 -3.63 -21.57
N LYS A 303 -19.59 -3.59 -20.36
CA LYS A 303 -18.38 -4.36 -20.01
C LYS A 303 -18.55 -5.24 -18.74
N GLY A 304 -19.74 -5.24 -18.14
CA GLY A 304 -20.04 -5.98 -16.91
C GLY A 304 -19.65 -5.22 -15.63
N ARG A 305 -20.37 -5.53 -14.54
CA ARG A 305 -20.23 -4.86 -13.22
C ARG A 305 -18.81 -4.88 -12.64
N PRO A 306 -18.05 -6.00 -12.68
CA PRO A 306 -16.70 -6.02 -12.09
C PRO A 306 -15.74 -5.05 -12.78
N ARG A 307 -15.74 -5.00 -14.11
CA ARG A 307 -14.89 -4.07 -14.88
C ARG A 307 -15.31 -2.62 -14.65
N ALA A 308 -16.60 -2.33 -14.62
CA ALA A 308 -17.13 -1.01 -14.34
C ALA A 308 -16.70 -0.50 -12.95
N LYS A 309 -16.75 -1.36 -11.91
CA LYS A 309 -16.30 -1.02 -10.56
C LYS A 309 -14.84 -0.59 -10.54
N VAL A 310 -13.95 -1.34 -11.17
CA VAL A 310 -12.51 -1.04 -11.24
C VAL A 310 -12.25 0.24 -12.02
N ALA A 311 -12.98 0.49 -13.10
CA ALA A 311 -12.88 1.74 -13.86
C ALA A 311 -13.30 2.95 -13.02
N VAL A 312 -14.35 2.84 -12.21
CA VAL A 312 -14.75 3.88 -11.25
C VAL A 312 -13.65 4.09 -10.20
N ALA A 313 -13.06 3.02 -9.67
CA ALA A 313 -11.94 3.13 -8.72
C ALA A 313 -10.76 3.91 -9.32
N ARG A 314 -10.42 3.67 -10.60
CA ARG A 314 -9.40 4.45 -11.30
C ARG A 314 -9.79 5.93 -11.45
N LYS A 315 -11.06 6.22 -11.82
CA LYS A 315 -11.54 7.61 -11.92
C LYS A 315 -11.54 8.29 -10.55
N LEU A 316 -11.91 7.57 -9.49
CA LEU A 316 -11.84 8.06 -8.11
C LEU A 316 -10.39 8.37 -7.71
N ALA A 317 -9.44 7.49 -7.97
CA ALA A 317 -8.01 7.74 -7.72
C ALA A 317 -7.51 9.01 -8.41
N GLY A 318 -7.91 9.25 -9.65
CA GLY A 318 -7.60 10.49 -10.37
C GLY A 318 -8.22 11.74 -9.73
N ARG A 319 -9.44 11.65 -9.21
CA ARG A 319 -10.08 12.75 -8.47
C ARG A 319 -9.36 13.04 -7.16
N LEU A 320 -9.04 12.02 -6.37
CA LEU A 320 -8.29 12.18 -5.12
C LEU A 320 -6.90 12.76 -5.39
N TYR A 321 -6.24 12.35 -6.47
CA TYR A 321 -4.98 12.97 -6.90
C TYR A 321 -5.12 14.48 -7.08
N TRP A 322 -6.12 14.94 -7.83
CA TRP A 322 -6.31 16.37 -8.06
C TRP A 322 -6.74 17.14 -6.81
N MET A 323 -7.53 16.50 -5.92
CA MET A 323 -7.87 17.09 -4.62
C MET A 323 -6.62 17.29 -3.77
N SER A 324 -5.71 16.30 -3.74
CA SER A 324 -4.43 16.38 -3.02
C SER A 324 -3.49 17.44 -3.62
N VAL A 325 -3.26 17.41 -4.94
CA VAL A 325 -2.33 18.34 -5.61
C VAL A 325 -2.78 19.80 -5.47
N ARG A 326 -4.08 20.06 -5.57
CA ARG A 326 -4.67 21.39 -5.49
C ARG A 326 -5.09 21.80 -4.08
N SER A 327 -4.91 20.92 -3.10
CA SER A 327 -5.30 21.14 -1.68
C SER A 327 -6.77 21.57 -1.52
N MET A 328 -7.69 20.96 -2.31
CA MET A 328 -9.10 21.34 -2.33
C MET A 328 -10.03 20.17 -1.95
N GLY A 329 -11.22 20.51 -1.45
CA GLY A 329 -12.31 19.56 -1.23
C GLY A 329 -13.04 19.20 -2.54
N TYR A 330 -13.96 18.24 -2.45
CA TYR A 330 -14.71 17.74 -3.60
C TYR A 330 -15.57 18.80 -4.29
N SER A 331 -16.17 19.73 -3.55
CA SER A 331 -16.93 20.86 -4.13
C SER A 331 -16.08 21.73 -5.05
N GLY A 332 -14.86 22.08 -4.60
CA GLY A 332 -13.91 22.83 -5.40
C GLY A 332 -13.47 22.10 -6.68
N LEU A 333 -13.35 20.78 -6.61
CA LEU A 333 -13.04 19.96 -7.79
C LEU A 333 -14.17 19.98 -8.84
N ARG A 334 -15.43 20.11 -8.42
CA ARG A 334 -16.59 20.18 -9.32
C ARG A 334 -16.77 21.52 -9.96
N THR A 335 -16.50 22.61 -9.24
CA THR A 335 -16.69 23.99 -9.72
C THR A 335 -15.52 24.50 -10.56
N GLY A 336 -14.30 24.02 -10.30
CA GLY A 336 -13.10 24.39 -11.06
C GLY A 336 -13.02 23.69 -12.42
N GLY A 337 -14.02 23.83 -13.27
CA GLY A 337 -14.15 23.15 -14.55
C GLY A 337 -12.90 23.19 -15.43
N ASN A 338 -12.20 22.08 -15.48
CA ASN A 338 -11.50 21.51 -16.64
C ASN A 338 -10.80 20.20 -16.26
N MET A 339 -11.57 19.12 -16.05
CA MET A 339 -11.03 17.77 -16.00
C MET A 339 -10.78 17.18 -17.41
N GLN A 340 -10.74 18.00 -18.47
CA GLN A 340 -10.74 17.51 -19.85
C GLN A 340 -9.37 17.33 -20.51
N ALA A 341 -8.25 17.57 -19.83
CA ALA A 341 -6.97 17.62 -20.53
C ALA A 341 -6.06 16.39 -20.44
N SER A 342 -6.38 15.31 -19.70
CA SER A 342 -5.45 14.17 -19.65
C SER A 342 -6.05 12.77 -19.63
N SER A 343 -7.33 12.59 -19.96
CA SER A 343 -7.95 11.27 -20.07
C SER A 343 -8.22 10.81 -21.52
N ARG A 344 -7.66 11.47 -22.51
CA ARG A 344 -7.67 10.98 -23.90
C ARG A 344 -6.48 10.06 -24.15
N GLY A 345 -6.46 8.91 -23.48
CA GLY A 345 -5.93 7.70 -24.08
C GLY A 345 -7.12 6.97 -24.70
N PRO A 346 -6.98 6.31 -25.84
CA PRO A 346 -8.11 5.73 -26.54
C PRO A 346 -8.82 4.69 -25.64
N LEU A 347 -10.10 4.94 -25.39
CA LEU A 347 -11.03 3.96 -24.90
C LEU A 347 -11.43 3.10 -26.12
N ALA A 348 -10.75 2.00 -26.32
CA ALA A 348 -11.23 0.92 -27.16
C ALA A 348 -11.64 -0.26 -26.28
#